data_e60d1a924bec0c6d93533510cd0520c1
#
_entry.id   e60d1a924bec0c6d93533510cd0520c1
#
_cell.length_a   1.000
_cell.length_b   1.000
_cell.length_c   1.000
_cell.angle_alpha   90.00
_cell.angle_beta   90.00
_cell.angle_gamma   90.00
#
_symmetry.space_group_name_H-M   'P 1'
#
loop_
_entity.id
_entity.type
_entity.pdbx_description
1 polymer ?
#
loop_
_entity_poly.entity_id
_entity_poly.type
_entity_poly.pdbx_seq_one_letter_code
_entity_poly.pdbx_strand_id
1 'polypeptide(L)'
;MPAETVHLELARPYLIQQDWSAYTPEQHATWSELVRRCMPQLRQHACQEYLDGFEQIGLREDSIPDLAAVSAKLEPRTGWNSTPVSGYLPAEAFFEMLAAKRFPTTTTLRDKNSLEYTPEPDIFHDVFGHVPMHAHPVFARFLHEYGRICMRMKGRKEDLTRMGRLFWFTVEFGVIRQQGTLKVYGSGLISSHGECSYVMQGGPEIRDFNLEEVLQHDFSISEMQPVLYAVESFEQIYEAAQEAGRRLG
;
A
#
# COMPACT_ATOMS: atom_id res chain seq x y z
N MET A 1 -28.45 -3.87 -2.62
CA MET A 1 -28.33 -3.44 -1.23
C MET A 1 -27.75 -2.04 -1.24
N PRO A 2 -28.35 -1.03 -0.58
CA PRO A 2 -27.71 0.29 -0.51
C PRO A 2 -26.35 0.14 0.18
N ALA A 3 -25.35 0.84 -0.32
CA ALA A 3 -24.04 0.87 0.29
C ALA A 3 -24.19 1.38 1.73
N GLU A 4 -23.79 0.56 2.72
CA GLU A 4 -23.67 1.02 4.10
C GLU A 4 -22.78 2.27 4.10
N THR A 5 -23.35 3.37 4.52
CA THR A 5 -22.58 4.60 4.72
C THR A 5 -21.66 4.36 5.91
N VAL A 6 -20.43 3.95 5.66
CA VAL A 6 -19.41 3.80 6.72
C VAL A 6 -19.09 5.20 7.24
N HIS A 7 -19.51 5.49 8.45
CA HIS A 7 -19.16 6.72 9.13
C HIS A 7 -17.70 6.64 9.60
N LEU A 8 -16.85 7.56 9.11
CA LEU A 8 -15.45 7.68 9.53
C LEU A 8 -15.38 8.41 10.89
N GLU A 9 -15.74 7.72 11.97
CA GLU A 9 -15.74 8.32 13.31
C GLU A 9 -14.32 8.41 13.90
N LEU A 10 -13.55 7.31 13.78
CA LEU A 10 -12.19 7.21 14.30
C LEU A 10 -11.19 7.99 13.45
N ALA A 11 -11.36 7.96 12.14
CA ALA A 11 -10.48 8.66 11.21
C ALA A 11 -10.79 10.16 11.08
N ARG A 12 -11.99 10.60 11.47
CA ARG A 12 -12.46 11.99 11.29
C ARG A 12 -11.48 13.05 11.79
N PRO A 13 -10.82 12.93 12.95
CA PRO A 13 -9.89 13.94 13.45
C PRO A 13 -8.64 14.12 12.57
N TYR A 14 -8.33 13.14 11.72
CA TYR A 14 -7.14 13.11 10.88
C TYR A 14 -7.41 13.53 9.44
N LEU A 15 -8.68 13.66 9.03
CA LEU A 15 -9.04 14.04 7.68
C LEU A 15 -8.69 15.50 7.43
N ILE A 16 -7.98 15.75 6.33
CA ILE A 16 -7.63 17.09 5.86
C ILE A 16 -8.02 17.30 4.40
N GLN A 17 -7.76 18.47 3.86
CA GLN A 17 -7.80 18.74 2.43
C GLN A 17 -6.38 18.89 1.90
N GLN A 18 -6.10 18.33 0.73
CA GLN A 18 -4.86 18.62 0.03
C GLN A 18 -5.01 19.98 -0.65
N ASP A 19 -4.11 20.92 -0.36
CA ASP A 19 -3.92 22.10 -1.20
C ASP A 19 -2.83 21.79 -2.23
N TRP A 20 -3.25 21.24 -3.38
CA TRP A 20 -2.33 20.87 -4.43
C TRP A 20 -1.56 22.07 -4.99
N SER A 21 -2.17 23.27 -4.98
CA SER A 21 -1.56 24.49 -5.49
C SER A 21 -0.43 25.04 -4.59
N ALA A 22 -0.36 24.56 -3.34
CA ALA A 22 0.68 24.96 -2.39
C ALA A 22 2.02 24.26 -2.62
N TYR A 23 2.07 23.17 -3.43
CA TYR A 23 3.34 22.51 -3.72
C TYR A 23 4.25 23.39 -4.56
N THR A 24 5.49 23.52 -4.12
CA THR A 24 6.50 24.32 -4.81
C THR A 24 7.07 23.57 -6.02
N PRO A 25 7.65 24.29 -7.00
CA PRO A 25 8.38 23.66 -8.11
C PRO A 25 9.50 22.71 -7.65
N GLU A 26 10.14 23.01 -6.50
CA GLU A 26 11.16 22.14 -5.90
C GLU A 26 10.56 20.80 -5.41
N GLN A 27 9.38 20.83 -4.79
CA GLN A 27 8.69 19.60 -4.36
C GLN A 27 8.26 18.75 -5.57
N HIS A 28 7.74 19.36 -6.64
CA HIS A 28 7.46 18.63 -7.87
C HIS A 28 8.74 18.03 -8.47
N ALA A 29 9.85 18.75 -8.45
CA ALA A 29 11.14 18.21 -8.91
C ALA A 29 11.65 17.05 -8.03
N THR A 30 11.44 17.10 -6.72
CA THR A 30 11.75 15.99 -5.79
C THR A 30 10.92 14.75 -6.11
N TRP A 31 9.62 14.91 -6.35
CA TRP A 31 8.75 13.82 -6.82
C TRP A 31 9.29 13.20 -8.12
N SER A 32 9.59 14.02 -9.11
CA SER A 32 10.13 13.57 -10.41
C SER A 32 11.43 12.78 -10.25
N GLU A 33 12.31 13.22 -9.35
CA GLU A 33 13.56 12.51 -9.07
C GLU A 33 13.31 11.15 -8.42
N LEU A 34 12.36 11.04 -7.47
CA LEU A 34 11.98 9.77 -6.86
C LEU A 34 11.41 8.80 -7.90
N VAL A 35 10.50 9.27 -8.76
CA VAL A 35 9.96 8.45 -9.85
C VAL A 35 11.07 8.01 -10.81
N ARG A 36 11.96 8.92 -11.20
CA ARG A 36 13.08 8.64 -12.09
C ARG A 36 14.03 7.57 -11.52
N ARG A 37 14.17 7.49 -10.19
CA ARG A 37 14.98 6.45 -9.53
C ARG A 37 14.29 5.10 -9.51
N CYS A 38 12.99 5.07 -9.21
CA CYS A 38 12.26 3.81 -9.02
C CYS A 38 11.73 3.23 -10.34
N MET A 39 11.15 4.05 -11.23
CA MET A 39 10.40 3.57 -12.38
C MET A 39 11.19 2.69 -13.38
N PRO A 40 12.49 2.95 -13.68
CA PRO A 40 13.24 2.09 -14.61
C PRO A 40 13.32 0.63 -14.18
N GLN A 41 13.53 0.36 -12.89
CA GLN A 41 13.53 -1.01 -12.38
C GLN A 41 12.11 -1.58 -12.22
N LEU A 42 11.13 -0.75 -11.86
CA LEU A 42 9.74 -1.20 -11.74
C LEU A 42 9.15 -1.64 -13.07
N ARG A 43 9.49 -0.99 -14.19
CA ARG A 43 9.08 -1.45 -15.52
C ARG A 43 9.57 -2.87 -15.85
N GLN A 44 10.63 -3.35 -15.19
CA GLN A 44 11.18 -4.69 -15.37
C GLN A 44 10.68 -5.67 -14.31
N HIS A 45 10.48 -5.20 -13.08
CA HIS A 45 10.33 -6.04 -11.91
C HIS A 45 8.99 -5.93 -11.18
N ALA A 46 8.23 -4.86 -11.37
CA ALA A 46 6.87 -4.78 -10.81
C ALA A 46 5.91 -5.74 -11.51
N CYS A 47 4.86 -6.15 -10.81
CA CYS A 47 3.76 -6.87 -11.41
C CYS A 47 3.01 -6.00 -12.43
N GLN A 48 2.38 -6.64 -13.41
CA GLN A 48 1.68 -5.91 -14.46
C GLN A 48 0.52 -5.08 -13.91
N GLU A 49 -0.16 -5.58 -12.89
CA GLU A 49 -1.30 -4.90 -12.23
C GLU A 49 -0.91 -3.57 -11.61
N TYR A 50 0.31 -3.47 -11.07
CA TYR A 50 0.83 -2.19 -10.58
C TYR A 50 1.09 -1.20 -11.74
N LEU A 51 1.74 -1.65 -12.80
CA LEU A 51 2.03 -0.81 -13.97
C LEU A 51 0.76 -0.32 -14.65
N ASP A 52 -0.20 -1.20 -14.83
CA ASP A 52 -1.52 -0.86 -15.38
C ASP A 52 -2.26 0.13 -14.46
N GLY A 53 -2.21 -0.11 -13.15
CA GLY A 53 -2.80 0.76 -12.15
C GLY A 53 -2.22 2.17 -12.16
N PHE A 54 -0.89 2.28 -12.27
CA PHE A 54 -0.18 3.56 -12.38
C PHE A 54 -0.72 4.41 -13.55
N GLU A 55 -0.87 3.79 -14.72
CA GLU A 55 -1.43 4.47 -15.90
C GLU A 55 -2.92 4.79 -15.74
N GLN A 56 -3.70 3.83 -15.23
CA GLN A 56 -5.16 3.92 -15.12
C GLN A 56 -5.62 5.02 -14.16
N ILE A 57 -4.89 5.25 -13.06
CA ILE A 57 -5.19 6.35 -12.15
C ILE A 57 -4.53 7.67 -12.58
N GLY A 58 -3.74 7.63 -13.66
CA GLY A 58 -3.15 8.79 -14.31
C GLY A 58 -2.08 9.47 -13.49
N LEU A 59 -1.27 8.70 -12.78
CA LEU A 59 -0.07 9.23 -12.13
C LEU A 59 0.90 9.77 -13.17
N ARG A 60 1.52 10.87 -12.82
CA ARG A 60 2.51 11.54 -13.67
C ARG A 60 3.89 11.38 -13.06
N GLU A 61 4.90 11.28 -13.94
CA GLU A 61 6.29 11.19 -13.49
C GLU A 61 6.87 12.57 -13.11
N ASP A 62 6.24 13.66 -13.54
CA ASP A 62 6.75 15.02 -13.46
C ASP A 62 6.10 15.91 -12.39
N SER A 63 5.12 15.41 -11.66
CA SER A 63 4.41 16.21 -10.67
C SER A 63 3.76 15.39 -9.56
N ILE A 64 3.76 15.95 -8.35
CA ILE A 64 2.98 15.41 -7.23
C ILE A 64 1.51 15.30 -7.67
N PRO A 65 0.84 14.16 -7.40
CA PRO A 65 -0.53 13.96 -7.83
C PRO A 65 -1.53 14.83 -7.05
N ASP A 66 -2.55 15.28 -7.76
CA ASP A 66 -3.79 15.78 -7.16
C ASP A 66 -4.64 14.56 -6.73
N LEU A 67 -4.82 14.39 -5.43
CA LEU A 67 -5.54 13.24 -4.85
C LEU A 67 -7.01 13.21 -5.23
N ALA A 68 -7.63 14.36 -5.49
CA ALA A 68 -9.00 14.44 -5.99
C ALA A 68 -9.07 13.90 -7.43
N ALA A 69 -8.11 14.25 -8.28
CA ALA A 69 -8.03 13.74 -9.65
C ALA A 69 -7.74 12.24 -9.69
N VAL A 70 -6.87 11.73 -8.80
CA VAL A 70 -6.59 10.28 -8.65
C VAL A 70 -7.86 9.56 -8.21
N SER A 71 -8.55 10.06 -7.19
CA SER A 71 -9.80 9.48 -6.67
C SER A 71 -10.90 9.44 -7.72
N ALA A 72 -11.06 10.50 -8.52
CA ALA A 72 -12.05 10.55 -9.59
C ALA A 72 -11.84 9.45 -10.67
N LYS A 73 -10.62 8.95 -10.84
CA LYS A 73 -10.32 7.83 -11.74
C LYS A 73 -10.45 6.47 -11.05
N LEU A 74 -10.18 6.40 -9.76
CA LEU A 74 -10.19 5.18 -8.97
C LEU A 74 -11.61 4.75 -8.57
N GLU A 75 -12.45 5.70 -8.13
CA GLU A 75 -13.81 5.44 -7.67
C GLU A 75 -14.69 4.66 -8.67
N PRO A 76 -14.78 5.02 -9.98
CA PRO A 76 -15.61 4.28 -10.93
C PRO A 76 -15.09 2.87 -11.22
N ARG A 77 -13.84 2.55 -10.89
CA ARG A 77 -13.22 1.24 -11.14
C ARG A 77 -13.47 0.25 -10.01
N THR A 78 -13.16 0.66 -8.79
CA THR A 78 -13.15 -0.23 -7.61
C THR A 78 -13.92 0.33 -6.42
N GLY A 79 -14.35 1.59 -6.51
CA GLY A 79 -15.02 2.31 -5.42
C GLY A 79 -14.05 2.86 -4.38
N TRP A 80 -12.73 2.79 -4.64
CA TRP A 80 -11.72 3.31 -3.74
C TRP A 80 -11.45 4.80 -3.95
N ASN A 81 -10.91 5.41 -2.90
CA ASN A 81 -10.59 6.82 -2.84
C ASN A 81 -9.26 7.00 -2.09
N SER A 82 -8.36 7.84 -2.63
CA SER A 82 -7.15 8.29 -1.94
C SER A 82 -7.52 9.52 -1.11
N THR A 83 -7.59 9.34 0.21
CA THR A 83 -8.16 10.35 1.12
C THR A 83 -7.06 11.06 1.90
N PRO A 84 -6.93 12.40 1.78
CA PRO A 84 -5.89 13.15 2.48
C PRO A 84 -6.02 13.09 3.99
N VAL A 85 -4.89 12.82 4.67
CA VAL A 85 -4.78 12.76 6.14
C VAL A 85 -3.59 13.56 6.65
N SER A 86 -3.67 13.99 7.90
CA SER A 86 -2.68 14.88 8.53
C SER A 86 -1.35 14.21 8.91
N GLY A 87 -1.20 12.89 8.68
CA GLY A 87 -0.02 12.12 9.03
C GLY A 87 -0.37 10.72 9.49
N TYR A 88 0.44 10.13 10.37
CA TYR A 88 0.25 8.77 10.86
C TYR A 88 -1.09 8.61 11.61
N LEU A 89 -1.83 7.56 11.28
CA LEU A 89 -3.10 7.22 11.90
C LEU A 89 -2.93 6.10 12.94
N PRO A 90 -3.67 6.14 14.06
CA PRO A 90 -3.83 4.95 14.89
C PRO A 90 -4.42 3.78 14.09
N ALA A 91 -4.02 2.56 14.42
CA ALA A 91 -4.39 1.36 13.66
C ALA A 91 -5.91 1.23 13.45
N GLU A 92 -6.73 1.52 14.46
CA GLU A 92 -8.18 1.43 14.35
C GLU A 92 -8.76 2.44 13.34
N ALA A 93 -8.23 3.68 13.29
CA ALA A 93 -8.63 4.69 12.32
C ALA A 93 -8.20 4.28 10.90
N PHE A 94 -7.01 3.71 10.75
CA PHE A 94 -6.53 3.15 9.50
C PHE A 94 -7.45 2.04 8.97
N PHE A 95 -7.80 1.06 9.82
CA PHE A 95 -8.70 -0.03 9.42
C PHE A 95 -10.11 0.44 9.10
N GLU A 96 -10.62 1.44 9.84
CA GLU A 96 -11.92 2.08 9.51
C GLU A 96 -11.90 2.67 8.11
N MET A 97 -10.84 3.37 7.72
CA MET A 97 -10.70 3.92 6.38
C MET A 97 -10.64 2.83 5.31
N LEU A 98 -9.87 1.76 5.52
CA LEU A 98 -9.84 0.62 4.59
C LEU A 98 -11.22 -0.03 4.44
N ALA A 99 -11.94 -0.21 5.55
CA ALA A 99 -13.31 -0.73 5.54
C ALA A 99 -14.31 0.18 4.81
N ALA A 100 -13.99 1.47 4.69
CA ALA A 100 -14.75 2.45 3.92
C ALA A 100 -14.26 2.61 2.47
N LYS A 101 -13.30 1.80 2.02
CA LYS A 101 -12.61 1.93 0.72
C LYS A 101 -11.93 3.29 0.55
N ARG A 102 -11.35 3.80 1.62
CA ARG A 102 -10.57 5.03 1.63
C ARG A 102 -9.14 4.69 2.03
N PHE A 103 -8.21 4.95 1.14
CA PHE A 103 -6.80 4.81 1.49
C PHE A 103 -6.30 6.10 2.11
N PRO A 104 -5.84 6.08 3.39
CA PRO A 104 -5.28 7.28 4.01
C PRO A 104 -3.99 7.67 3.29
N THR A 105 -3.91 8.91 2.88
CA THR A 105 -2.80 9.42 2.08
C THR A 105 -2.26 10.70 2.69
N THR A 106 -1.00 10.69 3.08
CA THR A 106 -0.32 11.90 3.55
C THR A 106 -0.15 12.91 2.42
N THR A 107 -0.03 14.19 2.77
CA THR A 107 0.15 15.27 1.79
C THR A 107 1.54 15.89 1.84
N THR A 108 2.39 15.43 2.74
CA THR A 108 3.79 15.85 2.84
C THR A 108 4.67 15.02 1.93
N LEU A 109 5.71 15.63 1.35
CA LEU A 109 6.75 14.94 0.59
C LEU A 109 8.07 15.04 1.35
N ARG A 110 8.85 13.97 1.35
CA ARG A 110 10.20 13.95 1.93
C ARG A 110 11.10 15.04 1.34
N ASP A 111 12.09 15.46 2.13
CA ASP A 111 13.05 16.44 1.68
C ASP A 111 13.98 15.87 0.58
N LYS A 112 14.37 16.73 -0.37
CA LYS A 112 15.28 16.37 -1.48
C LYS A 112 16.62 15.77 -1.03
N ASN A 113 17.04 16.02 0.21
CA ASN A 113 18.27 15.46 0.77
C ASN A 113 18.06 14.10 1.47
N SER A 114 16.81 13.62 1.57
CA SER A 114 16.42 12.38 2.26
C SER A 114 15.65 11.43 1.34
N LEU A 115 16.11 11.26 0.09
CA LEU A 115 15.39 10.50 -0.94
C LEU A 115 15.33 9.00 -0.67
N GLU A 116 16.33 8.44 0.02
CA GLU A 116 16.44 6.98 0.22
C GLU A 116 15.53 6.47 1.35
N TYR A 117 15.37 7.25 2.41
CA TYR A 117 14.62 6.82 3.59
C TYR A 117 13.85 7.99 4.21
N THR A 118 12.63 7.71 4.66
CA THR A 118 11.85 8.60 5.53
C THR A 118 11.27 7.79 6.70
N PRO A 119 11.39 8.28 7.95
CA PRO A 119 10.89 7.57 9.12
C PRO A 119 9.37 7.48 9.17
N GLU A 120 8.68 8.37 8.49
CA GLU A 120 7.22 8.39 8.37
C GLU A 120 6.82 8.30 6.89
N PRO A 121 5.69 7.63 6.58
CA PRO A 121 5.16 7.62 5.23
C PRO A 121 4.93 9.04 4.70
N ASP A 122 5.23 9.26 3.44
CA ASP A 122 4.99 10.49 2.72
C ASP A 122 4.09 10.24 1.48
N ILE A 123 3.66 11.30 0.82
CA ILE A 123 2.79 11.17 -0.36
C ILE A 123 3.41 10.31 -1.46
N PHE A 124 4.75 10.24 -1.56
CA PHE A 124 5.40 9.36 -2.53
C PHE A 124 5.17 7.89 -2.16
N HIS A 125 5.42 7.50 -0.92
CA HIS A 125 5.14 6.15 -0.46
C HIS A 125 3.65 5.81 -0.60
N ASP A 126 2.78 6.69 -0.10
CA ASP A 126 1.35 6.41 -0.05
C ASP A 126 0.73 6.34 -1.45
N VAL A 127 1.03 7.29 -2.35
CA VAL A 127 0.39 7.32 -3.66
C VAL A 127 1.15 6.50 -4.68
N PHE A 128 2.46 6.69 -4.80
CA PHE A 128 3.26 5.94 -5.79
C PHE A 128 3.35 4.47 -5.41
N GLY A 129 3.53 4.15 -4.12
CA GLY A 129 3.67 2.78 -3.64
C GLY A 129 2.35 2.01 -3.59
N HIS A 130 1.33 2.56 -2.95
CA HIS A 130 0.09 1.82 -2.67
C HIS A 130 -1.03 2.00 -3.70
N VAL A 131 -1.32 3.25 -4.08
CA VAL A 131 -2.60 3.57 -4.75
C VAL A 131 -2.78 2.90 -6.12
N PRO A 132 -1.76 2.66 -6.96
CA PRO A 132 -1.92 1.94 -8.22
C PRO A 132 -2.57 0.56 -8.05
N MET A 133 -2.22 -0.19 -7.01
CA MET A 133 -2.79 -1.51 -6.75
C MET A 133 -4.29 -1.47 -6.43
N HIS A 134 -4.83 -0.34 -5.95
CA HIS A 134 -6.27 -0.19 -5.70
C HIS A 134 -7.11 -0.13 -6.98
N ALA A 135 -6.49 0.07 -8.15
CA ALA A 135 -7.16 -0.02 -9.43
C ALA A 135 -7.44 -1.48 -9.85
N HIS A 136 -6.71 -2.46 -9.28
CA HIS A 136 -6.92 -3.88 -9.54
C HIS A 136 -8.07 -4.45 -8.68
N PRO A 137 -9.15 -5.00 -9.29
CA PRO A 137 -10.38 -5.34 -8.55
C PRO A 137 -10.20 -6.34 -7.42
N VAL A 138 -9.34 -7.34 -7.60
CA VAL A 138 -9.12 -8.38 -6.57
C VAL A 138 -8.33 -7.83 -5.40
N PHE A 139 -7.25 -7.06 -5.66
CA PHE A 139 -6.47 -6.43 -4.61
C PHE A 139 -7.32 -5.40 -3.83
N ALA A 140 -8.10 -4.60 -4.53
CA ALA A 140 -9.03 -3.63 -3.94
C ALA A 140 -10.08 -4.32 -3.03
N ARG A 141 -10.61 -5.47 -3.44
CA ARG A 141 -11.52 -6.29 -2.65
C ARG A 141 -10.82 -6.90 -1.43
N PHE A 142 -9.61 -7.42 -1.61
CA PHE A 142 -8.78 -7.93 -0.52
C PHE A 142 -8.59 -6.87 0.57
N LEU A 143 -8.13 -5.68 0.21
CA LEU A 143 -7.81 -4.63 1.17
C LEU A 143 -9.07 -4.09 1.88
N HIS A 144 -10.20 -4.02 1.18
CA HIS A 144 -11.49 -3.68 1.79
C HIS A 144 -11.93 -4.72 2.83
N GLU A 145 -11.89 -6.01 2.49
CA GLU A 145 -12.26 -7.08 3.42
C GLU A 145 -11.27 -7.17 4.59
N TYR A 146 -9.97 -6.96 4.34
CA TYR A 146 -8.96 -6.85 5.39
C TYR A 146 -9.33 -5.77 6.41
N GLY A 147 -9.69 -4.56 5.98
CA GLY A 147 -10.14 -3.48 6.86
C GLY A 147 -11.37 -3.89 7.68
N ARG A 148 -12.37 -4.51 7.05
CA ARG A 148 -13.59 -5.00 7.73
C ARG A 148 -13.29 -6.07 8.78
N ILE A 149 -12.37 -6.98 8.48
CA ILE A 149 -11.93 -8.03 9.41
C ILE A 149 -11.25 -7.37 10.62
N CYS A 150 -10.30 -6.47 10.41
CA CYS A 150 -9.61 -5.78 11.49
C CYS A 150 -10.56 -4.94 12.36
N MET A 151 -11.58 -4.30 11.77
CA MET A 151 -12.60 -3.59 12.56
C MET A 151 -13.41 -4.51 13.48
N ARG A 152 -13.68 -5.76 13.08
CA ARG A 152 -14.32 -6.75 13.97
C ARG A 152 -13.41 -7.22 15.10
N MET A 153 -12.09 -7.06 14.95
CA MET A 153 -11.08 -7.42 15.95
C MET A 153 -10.70 -6.25 16.89
N LYS A 154 -11.45 -5.14 16.84
CA LYS A 154 -11.19 -3.96 17.68
C LYS A 154 -11.03 -4.35 19.15
N GLY A 155 -9.95 -3.86 19.78
CA GLY A 155 -9.58 -4.19 21.15
C GLY A 155 -8.85 -5.53 21.34
N ARG A 156 -8.73 -6.36 20.32
CA ARG A 156 -8.03 -7.66 20.34
C ARG A 156 -6.59 -7.49 19.84
N LYS A 157 -5.73 -6.94 20.68
CA LYS A 157 -4.38 -6.50 20.31
C LYS A 157 -3.54 -7.60 19.64
N GLU A 158 -3.59 -8.84 20.16
CA GLU A 158 -2.79 -9.95 19.63
C GLU A 158 -3.23 -10.33 18.21
N ASP A 159 -4.54 -10.39 17.95
CA ASP A 159 -5.08 -10.70 16.63
C ASP A 159 -4.79 -9.58 15.62
N LEU A 160 -4.90 -8.32 16.06
CA LEU A 160 -4.50 -7.17 15.22
C LEU A 160 -3.01 -7.18 14.93
N THR A 161 -2.15 -7.66 15.84
CA THR A 161 -0.72 -7.86 15.57
C THR A 161 -0.50 -8.91 14.49
N ARG A 162 -1.22 -10.03 14.53
CA ARG A 162 -1.17 -11.08 13.50
C ARG A 162 -1.65 -10.54 12.13
N MET A 163 -2.75 -9.80 12.13
CA MET A 163 -3.22 -9.12 10.91
C MET A 163 -2.19 -8.11 10.40
N GLY A 164 -1.51 -7.37 11.27
CA GLY A 164 -0.43 -6.46 10.89
C GLY A 164 0.72 -7.18 10.18
N ARG A 165 1.08 -8.40 10.60
CA ARG A 165 2.07 -9.24 9.89
C ARG A 165 1.59 -9.65 8.50
N LEU A 166 0.31 -10.01 8.36
CA LEU A 166 -0.28 -10.29 7.05
C LEU A 166 -0.21 -9.05 6.14
N PHE A 167 -0.53 -7.87 6.66
CA PHE A 167 -0.41 -6.61 5.92
C PHE A 167 1.04 -6.36 5.48
N TRP A 168 1.98 -6.52 6.40
CA TRP A 168 3.40 -6.30 6.15
C TRP A 168 3.93 -7.17 5.01
N PHE A 169 3.70 -8.48 5.09
CA PHE A 169 4.23 -9.43 4.09
C PHE A 169 3.40 -9.51 2.79
N THR A 170 2.30 -8.77 2.69
CA THR A 170 1.50 -8.71 1.46
C THR A 170 1.39 -7.29 0.91
N VAL A 171 0.87 -6.34 1.67
CA VAL A 171 0.62 -4.98 1.17
C VAL A 171 1.91 -4.15 1.11
N GLU A 172 2.77 -4.28 2.14
CA GLU A 172 4.01 -3.50 2.22
C GLU A 172 5.18 -4.16 1.47
N PHE A 173 5.41 -5.45 1.69
CA PHE A 173 6.56 -6.18 1.16
C PHE A 173 6.15 -7.39 0.31
N GLY A 174 5.01 -7.29 -0.37
CA GLY A 174 4.47 -8.36 -1.19
C GLY A 174 5.26 -8.60 -2.47
N VAL A 175 5.50 -9.86 -2.75
CA VAL A 175 6.05 -10.36 -4.03
C VAL A 175 5.13 -11.43 -4.61
N ILE A 176 5.09 -11.56 -5.92
CA ILE A 176 4.20 -12.46 -6.66
C ILE A 176 4.96 -13.22 -7.74
N ARG A 177 4.62 -14.48 -7.98
CA ARG A 177 5.14 -15.24 -9.11
C ARG A 177 4.21 -15.07 -10.32
N GLN A 178 4.70 -14.43 -11.36
CA GLN A 178 3.98 -14.27 -12.62
C GLN A 178 4.77 -14.91 -13.75
N GLN A 179 4.17 -15.88 -14.41
CA GLN A 179 4.79 -16.61 -15.53
C GLN A 179 6.18 -17.20 -15.15
N GLY A 180 6.32 -17.71 -13.93
CA GLY A 180 7.56 -18.27 -13.41
C GLY A 180 8.62 -17.24 -13.00
N THR A 181 8.30 -15.95 -13.06
CA THR A 181 9.21 -14.85 -12.68
C THR A 181 8.72 -14.15 -11.40
N LEU A 182 9.64 -13.89 -10.48
CA LEU A 182 9.32 -13.09 -9.29
C LEU A 182 9.09 -11.63 -9.67
N LYS A 183 7.99 -11.06 -9.21
CA LYS A 183 7.62 -9.65 -9.38
C LYS A 183 7.32 -9.01 -8.05
N VAL A 184 7.58 -7.71 -7.90
CA VAL A 184 7.25 -6.93 -6.72
C VAL A 184 5.90 -6.23 -6.89
N TYR A 185 5.11 -6.14 -5.81
CA TYR A 185 3.87 -5.35 -5.78
C TYR A 185 3.68 -4.60 -4.45
N GLY A 186 4.42 -4.99 -3.40
CA GLY A 186 4.34 -4.34 -2.10
C GLY A 186 4.87 -2.91 -2.14
N SER A 187 4.17 -2.00 -1.48
CA SER A 187 4.44 -0.55 -1.54
C SER A 187 5.83 -0.16 -1.04
N GLY A 188 6.34 -0.82 0.00
CA GLY A 188 7.70 -0.63 0.50
C GLY A 188 8.76 -0.97 -0.56
N LEU A 189 8.51 -2.03 -1.35
CA LEU A 189 9.40 -2.42 -2.45
C LEU A 189 9.25 -1.47 -3.66
N ILE A 190 8.03 -1.04 -3.94
CA ILE A 190 7.72 -0.15 -5.08
C ILE A 190 8.30 1.25 -4.86
N SER A 191 8.12 1.81 -3.68
CA SER A 191 8.50 3.20 -3.36
C SER A 191 9.95 3.36 -2.88
N SER A 192 10.71 2.27 -2.81
CA SER A 192 12.11 2.28 -2.43
C SER A 192 12.99 1.64 -3.51
N HIS A 193 13.86 2.44 -4.12
CA HIS A 193 14.84 1.93 -5.09
C HIS A 193 15.76 0.88 -4.45
N GLY A 194 16.21 1.12 -3.23
CA GLY A 194 17.10 0.21 -2.51
C GLY A 194 16.46 -1.13 -2.17
N GLU A 195 15.24 -1.12 -1.62
CA GLU A 195 14.50 -2.35 -1.28
C GLU A 195 14.19 -3.20 -2.52
N CYS A 196 13.69 -2.58 -3.59
CA CYS A 196 13.44 -3.29 -4.83
C CYS A 196 14.72 -3.91 -5.40
N SER A 197 15.82 -3.14 -5.42
CA SER A 197 17.13 -3.64 -5.89
C SER A 197 17.63 -4.80 -5.04
N TYR A 198 17.52 -4.71 -3.71
CA TYR A 198 17.91 -5.76 -2.79
C TYR A 198 17.15 -7.08 -3.07
N VAL A 199 15.84 -7.01 -3.24
CA VAL A 199 15.01 -8.18 -3.56
C VAL A 199 15.39 -8.79 -4.90
N MET A 200 15.55 -7.96 -5.93
CA MET A 200 15.82 -8.45 -7.29
C MET A 200 17.25 -8.97 -7.48
N GLN A 201 18.17 -8.62 -6.58
CA GLN A 201 19.53 -9.17 -6.53
C GLN A 201 19.63 -10.45 -5.69
N GLY A 202 18.52 -10.96 -5.15
CA GLY A 202 18.47 -12.18 -4.35
C GLY A 202 18.92 -11.98 -2.91
N GLY A 203 18.73 -10.77 -2.36
CA GLY A 203 19.06 -10.45 -0.98
C GLY A 203 18.23 -11.24 0.05
N PRO A 204 16.90 -11.25 -0.03
CA PRO A 204 16.07 -12.01 0.89
C PRO A 204 15.90 -13.47 0.47
N GLU A 205 15.62 -14.34 1.43
CA GLU A 205 15.03 -15.66 1.17
C GLU A 205 13.58 -15.47 0.69
N ILE A 206 13.23 -16.06 -0.46
CA ILE A 206 11.87 -16.03 -0.98
C ILE A 206 11.20 -17.37 -0.68
N ARG A 207 10.23 -17.36 0.22
CA ARG A 207 9.40 -18.51 0.57
C ARG A 207 8.08 -18.49 -0.19
N ASP A 208 7.48 -19.66 -0.37
CA ASP A 208 6.09 -19.73 -0.85
C ASP A 208 5.15 -19.20 0.25
N PHE A 209 4.11 -18.47 -0.15
CA PHE A 209 3.19 -17.88 0.81
C PHE A 209 2.48 -18.96 1.65
N ASN A 210 2.63 -18.84 2.96
CA ASN A 210 1.96 -19.68 3.94
C ASN A 210 1.34 -18.80 5.03
N LEU A 211 0.01 -18.82 5.13
CA LEU A 211 -0.70 -17.95 6.07
C LEU A 211 -0.28 -18.17 7.53
N GLU A 212 -0.08 -19.44 7.96
CA GLU A 212 0.29 -19.76 9.33
C GLU A 212 1.67 -19.18 9.70
N GLU A 213 2.64 -19.32 8.80
CA GLU A 213 3.97 -18.72 8.98
C GLU A 213 3.89 -17.19 9.01
N VAL A 214 3.19 -16.59 8.05
CA VAL A 214 3.06 -15.13 7.94
C VAL A 214 2.42 -14.53 9.19
N LEU A 215 1.38 -15.14 9.74
CA LEU A 215 0.71 -14.65 10.96
C LEU A 215 1.60 -14.69 12.22
N GLN A 216 2.69 -15.47 12.19
CA GLN A 216 3.62 -15.66 13.32
C GLN A 216 5.00 -15.01 13.07
N HIS A 217 5.33 -14.65 11.84
CA HIS A 217 6.64 -14.13 11.49
C HIS A 217 6.77 -12.65 11.90
N ASP A 218 7.69 -12.36 12.82
CA ASP A 218 8.00 -10.99 13.22
C ASP A 218 8.82 -10.27 12.13
N PHE A 219 8.69 -8.96 12.08
CA PHE A 219 9.41 -8.11 11.14
C PHE A 219 10.04 -6.89 11.82
N SER A 220 11.06 -6.34 11.21
CA SER A 220 11.68 -5.07 11.60
C SER A 220 11.34 -4.00 10.55
N ILE A 221 10.93 -2.82 11.01
CA ILE A 221 10.67 -1.67 10.14
C ILE A 221 11.95 -0.89 9.77
N SER A 222 13.05 -1.17 10.45
CA SER A 222 14.33 -0.44 10.29
C SER A 222 15.39 -1.20 9.51
N GLU A 223 15.08 -2.41 9.05
CA GLU A 223 16.02 -3.28 8.35
C GLU A 223 15.40 -3.82 7.06
N MET A 224 16.23 -4.06 6.04
CA MET A 224 15.79 -4.77 4.85
C MET A 224 15.29 -6.16 5.23
N GLN A 225 14.16 -6.58 4.66
CA GLN A 225 13.51 -7.81 5.06
C GLN A 225 14.34 -9.02 4.64
N PRO A 226 14.78 -9.89 5.59
CA PRO A 226 15.58 -11.07 5.25
C PRO A 226 14.78 -12.20 4.62
N VAL A 227 13.45 -12.18 4.81
CA VAL A 227 12.50 -13.17 4.26
C VAL A 227 11.31 -12.47 3.67
N LEU A 228 10.89 -12.91 2.47
CA LEU A 228 9.64 -12.50 1.84
C LEU A 228 8.82 -13.73 1.44
N TYR A 229 7.50 -13.53 1.30
CA TYR A 229 6.57 -14.58 0.92
C TYR A 229 5.97 -14.32 -0.45
N ALA A 230 6.26 -15.20 -1.42
CA ALA A 230 5.75 -15.07 -2.77
C ALA A 230 4.35 -15.68 -2.87
N VAL A 231 3.39 -14.88 -3.33
CA VAL A 231 2.05 -15.36 -3.68
C VAL A 231 2.00 -15.78 -5.14
N GLU A 232 1.03 -16.64 -5.49
CA GLU A 232 0.79 -17.08 -6.87
C GLU A 232 -0.31 -16.21 -7.54
N SER A 233 -1.17 -15.56 -6.74
CA SER A 233 -2.22 -14.68 -7.24
C SER A 233 -2.73 -13.72 -6.16
N PHE A 234 -3.44 -12.67 -6.55
CA PHE A 234 -4.11 -11.78 -5.60
C PHE A 234 -5.36 -12.42 -4.97
N GLU A 235 -5.96 -13.42 -5.60
CA GLU A 235 -6.99 -14.27 -5.01
C GLU A 235 -6.48 -14.99 -3.76
N GLN A 236 -5.22 -15.48 -3.79
CA GLN A 236 -4.61 -16.16 -2.64
C GLN A 236 -4.55 -15.27 -1.41
N ILE A 237 -4.17 -13.99 -1.53
CA ILE A 237 -4.15 -13.08 -0.38
C ILE A 237 -5.57 -12.71 0.08
N TYR A 238 -6.53 -12.63 -0.83
CA TYR A 238 -7.92 -12.40 -0.48
C TYR A 238 -8.49 -13.58 0.35
N GLU A 239 -8.27 -14.81 -0.10
CA GLU A 239 -8.67 -16.02 0.61
C GLU A 239 -7.94 -16.15 1.96
N ALA A 240 -6.65 -15.81 2.01
CA ALA A 240 -5.87 -15.78 3.24
C ALA A 240 -6.42 -14.79 4.27
N ALA A 241 -6.81 -13.58 3.85
CA ALA A 241 -7.43 -12.61 4.75
C ALA A 241 -8.76 -13.13 5.31
N GLN A 242 -9.60 -13.75 4.48
CA GLN A 242 -10.86 -14.35 4.92
C GLN A 242 -10.61 -15.50 5.92
N GLU A 243 -9.63 -16.35 5.65
CA GLU A 243 -9.26 -17.44 6.56
C GLU A 243 -8.72 -16.93 7.88
N ALA A 244 -7.83 -15.93 7.86
CA ALA A 244 -7.38 -15.25 9.07
C ALA A 244 -8.57 -14.68 9.86
N GLY A 245 -9.52 -14.03 9.16
CA GLY A 245 -10.75 -13.52 9.77
C GLY A 245 -11.63 -14.60 10.42
N ARG A 246 -11.69 -15.80 9.85
CA ARG A 246 -12.43 -16.95 10.46
C ARG A 246 -11.74 -17.52 11.68
N ARG A 247 -10.40 -17.63 11.64
CA ARG A 247 -9.59 -18.22 12.73
C ARG A 247 -9.44 -17.29 13.93
N LEU A 248 -9.28 -16.01 13.65
CA LEU A 248 -9.05 -14.99 14.66
C LEU A 248 -10.34 -14.25 15.05
N GLY A 249 -11.40 -14.34 14.25
CA GLY A 249 -12.67 -13.58 14.36
C GLY A 249 -13.77 -14.20 15.22
#